data_1d5c633f6dbc0ba2597d09cbbb87656e
#
_entry.id   1d5c633f6dbc0ba2597d09cbbb87656e
#
_cell.length_a   1.000
_cell.length_b   1.000
_cell.length_c   1.000
_cell.angle_alpha   90.00
_cell.angle_beta   90.00
_cell.angle_gamma   90.00
#
_symmetry.space_group_name_H-M   'P 1'
#
loop_
_entity.id
_entity.type
_entity.pdbx_description
1 polymer ?
#
loop_
_entity_poly.entity_id
_entity_poly.type
_entity_poly.pdbx_seq_one_letter_code
_entity_poly.pdbx_strand_id
1 'polypeptide(L)'
;MLVALPVSAAEPPPEAKAEIQHLLDYLGKSGCQFFRNGSWHSSADARDHVQKKYAALLDRGMVKSTEDFIARAASESSVSGEAYQVRCAGSGAVTTAKWLEAELARYRKLRPAAK
;
A
#
# COMPACT_ATOMS: atom_id res chain seq x y z
N MET A 1 28.65 -26.40 16.04
CA MET A 1 28.00 -25.28 16.68
C MET A 1 26.99 -24.60 15.79
N LEU A 2 25.79 -24.51 16.26
CA LEU A 2 24.73 -23.95 15.47
C LEU A 2 24.59 -22.48 15.75
N VAL A 3 24.76 -21.67 14.73
CA VAL A 3 24.50 -20.26 14.86
C VAL A 3 23.05 -20.03 14.45
N ALA A 4 22.28 -19.58 15.41
CA ALA A 4 20.93 -19.17 15.09
C ALA A 4 21.03 -17.91 14.25
N LEU A 5 20.69 -18.02 12.98
CA LEU A 5 20.58 -16.84 12.16
C LEU A 5 19.40 -16.04 12.66
N PRO A 6 19.58 -14.73 12.79
CA PRO A 6 18.42 -13.93 13.12
C PRO A 6 17.37 -14.16 12.06
N VAL A 7 16.24 -14.59 12.51
CA VAL A 7 15.10 -14.58 11.62
C VAL A 7 14.85 -13.12 11.36
N SER A 8 15.30 -12.63 10.23
CA SER A 8 14.90 -11.29 9.85
C SER A 8 13.41 -11.25 9.95
N ALA A 9 12.90 -10.27 10.67
CA ALA A 9 11.48 -10.00 10.66
C ALA A 9 11.05 -10.19 9.23
N ALA A 10 10.06 -11.02 9.01
CA ALA A 10 9.70 -11.43 7.68
C ALA A 10 9.50 -10.22 6.79
N GLU A 11 10.44 -10.00 5.92
CA GLU A 11 10.29 -8.99 4.88
C GLU A 11 9.40 -9.56 3.79
N PRO A 12 8.68 -8.71 3.07
CA PRO A 12 7.99 -9.20 1.88
C PRO A 12 9.01 -9.70 0.88
N PRO A 13 8.68 -10.73 0.10
CA PRO A 13 9.58 -11.20 -0.95
C PRO A 13 9.86 -10.08 -1.97
N PRO A 14 10.95 -10.19 -2.74
CA PRO A 14 11.29 -9.16 -3.72
C PRO A 14 10.16 -8.82 -4.69
N GLU A 15 9.38 -9.79 -5.09
CA GLU A 15 8.24 -9.58 -5.97
C GLU A 15 7.19 -8.70 -5.31
N ALA A 16 6.90 -8.95 -4.04
CA ALA A 16 5.94 -8.12 -3.30
C ALA A 16 6.49 -6.72 -3.09
N LYS A 17 7.79 -6.58 -2.81
CA LYS A 17 8.39 -5.25 -2.68
C LYS A 17 8.24 -4.44 -3.96
N ALA A 18 8.43 -5.07 -5.11
CA ALA A 18 8.25 -4.40 -6.39
C ALA A 18 6.80 -3.98 -6.61
N GLU A 19 5.86 -4.84 -6.24
CA GLU A 19 4.44 -4.53 -6.34
C GLU A 19 4.07 -3.37 -5.44
N ILE A 20 4.55 -3.39 -4.20
CA ILE A 20 4.28 -2.32 -3.24
C ILE A 20 4.83 -0.99 -3.73
N GLN A 21 6.06 -1.00 -4.25
CA GLN A 21 6.65 0.21 -4.81
C GLN A 21 5.81 0.74 -5.97
N HIS A 22 5.35 -0.16 -6.83
CA HIS A 22 4.47 0.23 -7.93
C HIS A 22 3.19 0.89 -7.42
N LEU A 23 2.57 0.31 -6.38
CA LEU A 23 1.35 0.87 -5.83
C LEU A 23 1.58 2.23 -5.18
N LEU A 24 2.70 2.41 -4.48
CA LEU A 24 3.05 3.71 -3.92
C LEU A 24 3.24 4.76 -5.01
N ASP A 25 3.92 4.39 -6.09
CA ASP A 25 4.12 5.30 -7.22
C ASP A 25 2.81 5.62 -7.90
N TYR A 26 1.97 4.63 -8.11
CA TYR A 26 0.65 4.80 -8.71
C TYR A 26 -0.19 5.78 -7.90
N LEU A 27 -0.21 5.59 -6.58
CA LEU A 27 -0.93 6.46 -5.67
C LEU A 27 -0.40 7.90 -5.75
N GLY A 28 0.91 8.07 -5.67
CA GLY A 28 1.52 9.38 -5.64
C GLY A 28 1.41 10.15 -6.96
N LYS A 29 1.33 9.43 -8.08
CA LYS A 29 1.25 10.04 -9.40
C LYS A 29 -0.19 10.19 -9.90
N SER A 30 -1.15 9.69 -9.15
CA SER A 30 -2.53 9.62 -9.63
C SER A 30 -3.20 10.97 -9.85
N GLY A 31 -2.78 11.99 -9.10
CA GLY A 31 -3.45 13.29 -9.14
C GLY A 31 -4.83 13.26 -8.49
N CYS A 32 -5.20 12.14 -7.88
CA CYS A 32 -6.49 11.99 -7.21
C CYS A 32 -6.43 12.59 -5.82
N GLN A 33 -7.59 12.70 -5.17
CA GLN A 33 -7.66 13.14 -3.78
C GLN A 33 -7.97 11.96 -2.89
N PHE A 34 -7.41 11.96 -1.70
CA PHE A 34 -7.52 10.84 -0.76
C PHE A 34 -8.10 11.31 0.55
N PHE A 35 -9.16 10.63 0.99
CA PHE A 35 -9.85 10.96 2.22
C PHE A 35 -9.25 10.19 3.40
N ARG A 36 -8.88 10.94 4.44
CA ARG A 36 -8.32 10.38 5.67
C ARG A 36 -8.75 11.26 6.84
N ASN A 37 -9.37 10.63 7.82
CA ASN A 37 -9.75 11.31 9.07
C ASN A 37 -10.51 12.62 8.83
N GLY A 38 -11.54 12.57 8.00
CA GLY A 38 -12.43 13.69 7.80
C GLY A 38 -11.96 14.75 6.79
N SER A 39 -10.80 14.55 6.15
CA SER A 39 -10.25 15.55 5.22
C SER A 39 -9.75 14.88 3.95
N TRP A 40 -9.81 15.62 2.86
CA TRP A 40 -9.22 15.19 1.58
C TRP A 40 -7.80 15.72 1.47
N HIS A 41 -6.91 14.89 1.00
CA HIS A 41 -5.48 15.18 0.88
C HIS A 41 -5.02 14.97 -0.56
N SER A 42 -3.95 15.64 -0.92
CA SER A 42 -3.34 15.45 -2.24
C SER A 42 -2.75 14.04 -2.37
N SER A 43 -2.50 13.63 -3.61
CA SER A 43 -1.86 12.33 -3.83
C SER A 43 -0.44 12.28 -3.25
N ALA A 44 0.29 13.40 -3.29
CA ALA A 44 1.63 13.44 -2.68
C ALA A 44 1.57 13.25 -1.17
N ASP A 45 0.63 13.91 -0.50
CA ASP A 45 0.46 13.76 0.95
C ASP A 45 0.03 12.35 1.31
N ALA A 46 -0.88 11.80 0.52
CA ALA A 46 -1.36 10.43 0.75
C ALA A 46 -0.24 9.42 0.60
N ARG A 47 0.60 9.59 -0.42
CA ARG A 47 1.75 8.71 -0.62
C ARG A 47 2.70 8.76 0.56
N ASP A 48 3.04 9.97 1.02
CA ASP A 48 3.93 10.13 2.17
C ASP A 48 3.38 9.45 3.40
N HIS A 49 2.08 9.60 3.64
CA HIS A 49 1.43 9.00 4.80
C HIS A 49 1.46 7.47 4.74
N VAL A 50 1.09 6.91 3.59
CA VAL A 50 1.07 5.45 3.40
C VAL A 50 2.48 4.89 3.47
N GLN A 51 3.46 5.59 2.91
CA GLN A 51 4.85 5.14 2.96
C GLN A 51 5.38 5.10 4.39
N LYS A 52 5.03 6.08 5.21
CA LYS A 52 5.42 6.08 6.62
C LYS A 52 4.79 4.93 7.38
N LYS A 53 3.51 4.65 7.12
CA LYS A 53 2.85 3.50 7.73
C LYS A 53 3.51 2.21 7.30
N TYR A 54 3.83 2.10 6.03
CA TYR A 54 4.50 0.92 5.49
C TYR A 54 5.84 0.69 6.19
N ALA A 55 6.66 1.74 6.29
CA ALA A 55 7.95 1.63 6.96
C ALA A 55 7.82 1.17 8.41
N ALA A 56 6.86 1.72 9.14
CA ALA A 56 6.63 1.33 10.53
C ALA A 56 6.18 -0.13 10.64
N LEU A 57 5.34 -0.58 9.71
CA LEU A 57 4.87 -1.96 9.71
C LEU A 57 5.98 -2.94 9.32
N LEU A 58 6.86 -2.53 8.40
CA LEU A 58 8.02 -3.35 8.04
C LEU A 58 8.91 -3.59 9.26
N ASP A 59 9.15 -2.56 10.07
CA ASP A 59 9.97 -2.69 11.26
C ASP A 59 9.40 -3.70 12.24
N ARG A 60 8.10 -3.91 12.20
CA ARG A 60 7.41 -4.86 13.08
C ARG A 60 7.20 -6.23 12.44
N GLY A 61 7.69 -6.42 11.21
CA GLY A 61 7.49 -7.67 10.48
C GLY A 61 6.06 -7.96 10.11
N MET A 62 5.25 -6.91 9.94
CA MET A 62 3.81 -7.07 9.72
C MET A 62 3.39 -6.98 8.27
N VAL A 63 4.32 -6.86 7.34
CA VAL A 63 4.01 -6.84 5.90
C VAL A 63 4.77 -7.96 5.24
N LYS A 64 4.08 -9.05 4.93
CA LYS A 64 4.68 -10.24 4.31
C LYS A 64 4.27 -10.41 2.86
N SER A 65 3.30 -9.63 2.40
CA SER A 65 2.77 -9.71 1.05
C SER A 65 2.27 -8.34 0.63
N THR A 66 2.00 -8.19 -0.66
CA THR A 66 1.39 -6.98 -1.17
C THR A 66 0.00 -6.78 -0.59
N GLU A 67 -0.72 -7.87 -0.40
CA GLU A 67 -2.05 -7.83 0.21
C GLU A 67 -1.98 -7.30 1.65
N ASP A 68 -0.97 -7.71 2.40
CA ASP A 68 -0.74 -7.17 3.75
C ASP A 68 -0.50 -5.67 3.71
N PHE A 69 0.28 -5.20 2.74
CA PHE A 69 0.52 -3.77 2.57
C PHE A 69 -0.79 -3.02 2.37
N ILE A 70 -1.64 -3.49 1.46
CA ILE A 70 -2.92 -2.83 1.22
C ILE A 70 -3.77 -2.84 2.47
N ALA A 71 -3.89 -4.00 3.12
CA ALA A 71 -4.77 -4.16 4.27
C ALA A 71 -4.31 -3.34 5.48
N ARG A 72 -3.00 -3.30 5.72
CA ARG A 72 -2.47 -2.71 6.95
C ARG A 72 -2.00 -1.27 6.81
N ALA A 73 -1.52 -0.89 5.62
CA ALA A 73 -0.96 0.44 5.43
C ALA A 73 -1.89 1.39 4.67
N ALA A 74 -2.77 0.86 3.83
CA ALA A 74 -3.50 1.66 2.87
C ALA A 74 -5.02 1.54 2.92
N SER A 75 -5.56 0.83 3.91
CA SER A 75 -7.01 0.58 3.95
C SER A 75 -7.76 1.51 4.87
N GLU A 76 -7.23 1.78 6.06
CA GLU A 76 -7.97 2.56 7.04
C GLU A 76 -7.05 3.29 8.02
N SER A 77 -7.61 4.29 8.66
CA SER A 77 -6.90 5.05 9.68
C SER A 77 -6.62 4.18 10.90
N SER A 78 -5.39 4.19 11.37
CA SER A 78 -5.03 3.49 12.61
C SER A 78 -5.64 4.15 13.83
N VAL A 79 -6.03 5.41 13.71
CA VAL A 79 -6.60 6.18 14.82
C VAL A 79 -8.11 6.00 14.92
N SER A 80 -8.82 6.15 13.81
CA SER A 80 -10.29 6.14 13.81
C SER A 80 -10.90 4.83 13.31
N GLY A 81 -10.13 4.00 12.60
CA GLY A 81 -10.67 2.82 11.94
C GLY A 81 -11.46 3.15 10.67
N GLU A 82 -11.53 4.42 10.32
CA GLU A 82 -12.31 4.85 9.16
C GLU A 82 -11.57 4.51 7.87
N ALA A 83 -12.31 3.97 6.89
CA ALA A 83 -11.72 3.58 5.63
C ALA A 83 -11.17 4.80 4.88
N TYR A 84 -9.98 4.66 4.31
CA TYR A 84 -9.46 5.64 3.38
C TYR A 84 -10.25 5.56 2.09
N GLN A 85 -10.49 6.70 1.47
CA GLN A 85 -11.19 6.76 0.20
C GLN A 85 -10.38 7.52 -0.82
N VAL A 86 -10.67 7.30 -2.09
CA VAL A 86 -10.02 8.01 -3.18
C VAL A 86 -11.09 8.47 -4.15
N ARG A 87 -10.92 9.69 -4.65
CA ARG A 87 -11.73 10.20 -5.75
C ARG A 87 -10.81 10.80 -6.79
N CYS A 88 -11.06 10.44 -8.02
CA CYS A 88 -10.31 10.95 -9.17
C CYS A 88 -11.23 11.81 -10.02
N ALA A 89 -10.66 12.67 -10.85
CA ALA A 89 -11.46 13.56 -11.68
C ALA A 89 -12.47 12.77 -12.51
N GLY A 90 -13.73 13.18 -12.44
CA GLY A 90 -14.81 12.53 -13.20
C GLY A 90 -15.33 11.23 -12.60
N SER A 91 -14.85 10.84 -11.41
CA SER A 91 -15.28 9.60 -10.77
C SER A 91 -15.76 9.87 -9.36
N GLY A 92 -16.68 9.02 -8.88
CA GLY A 92 -17.09 9.06 -7.49
C GLY A 92 -16.02 8.47 -6.57
N ALA A 93 -16.17 8.68 -5.26
CA ALA A 93 -15.25 8.14 -4.29
C ALA A 93 -15.43 6.63 -4.15
N VAL A 94 -14.30 5.93 -4.04
CA VAL A 94 -14.28 4.50 -3.74
C VAL A 94 -13.27 4.28 -2.62
N THR A 95 -13.28 3.11 -1.99
CA THR A 95 -12.27 2.85 -0.95
C THR A 95 -10.90 2.74 -1.60
N THR A 96 -9.90 3.28 -0.93
CA THR A 96 -8.51 3.20 -1.41
C THR A 96 -8.06 1.74 -1.54
N ALA A 97 -8.50 0.88 -0.62
CA ALA A 97 -8.15 -0.54 -0.70
C ALA A 97 -8.62 -1.16 -2.01
N LYS A 98 -9.87 -0.96 -2.40
CA LYS A 98 -10.38 -1.51 -3.66
C LYS A 98 -9.69 -0.93 -4.86
N TRP A 99 -9.42 0.37 -4.82
CA TRP A 99 -8.73 1.06 -5.91
C TRP A 99 -7.32 0.48 -6.11
N LEU A 100 -6.60 0.24 -5.03
CA LEU A 100 -5.26 -0.36 -5.11
C LEU A 100 -5.31 -1.83 -5.50
N GLU A 101 -6.30 -2.56 -5.01
CA GLU A 101 -6.48 -3.97 -5.39
C GLU A 101 -6.71 -4.11 -6.90
N ALA A 102 -7.48 -3.21 -7.48
CA ALA A 102 -7.72 -3.21 -8.92
C ALA A 102 -6.43 -2.93 -9.68
N GLU A 103 -5.62 -1.99 -9.21
CA GLU A 103 -4.34 -1.70 -9.85
C GLU A 103 -3.36 -2.85 -9.70
N LEU A 104 -3.36 -3.50 -8.55
CA LEU A 104 -2.50 -4.67 -8.35
C LEU A 104 -2.87 -5.79 -9.33
N ALA A 105 -4.16 -6.03 -9.51
CA ALA A 105 -4.61 -7.05 -10.45
C ALA A 105 -4.18 -6.71 -11.88
N ARG A 106 -4.31 -5.43 -12.27
CA ARG A 106 -3.89 -4.97 -13.59
C ARG A 106 -2.38 -5.13 -13.76
N TYR A 107 -1.62 -4.72 -12.78
CA TYR A 107 -0.15 -4.80 -12.81
C TYR A 107 0.31 -6.26 -12.95
N ARG A 108 -0.31 -7.17 -12.22
CA ARG A 108 0.04 -8.59 -12.28
C ARG A 108 -0.25 -9.21 -13.63
N LYS A 109 -1.30 -8.75 -14.31
CA LYS A 109 -1.62 -9.23 -15.67
C LYS A 109 -0.61 -8.75 -16.70
N LEU A 110 -0.11 -7.53 -16.54
CA LEU A 110 0.80 -6.91 -17.51
C LEU A 110 2.24 -7.29 -17.27
N ARG A 111 2.56 -7.75 -16.07
CA ARG A 111 3.92 -8.14 -15.72
C ARG A 111 4.27 -9.45 -16.41
N PRO A 112 5.48 -9.56 -17.01
CA PRO A 112 5.91 -10.83 -17.58
C PRO A 112 5.84 -11.93 -16.54
N ALA A 113 5.47 -13.13 -16.96
CA ALA A 113 5.41 -14.26 -16.05
C ALA A 113 6.77 -14.46 -15.40
N ALA A 114 6.77 -14.65 -14.09
CA ALA A 114 7.99 -14.97 -13.36
C ALA A 114 8.44 -16.37 -13.77
N LYS A 115 9.70 -16.54 -14.06
CA LYS A 115 10.27 -17.82 -14.45
C LYS A 115 11.02 -18.45 -13.30
#